data_104c9801df04ce4a5bde85b659c168e8
#
_entry.id   104c9801df04ce4a5bde85b659c168e8
#
_cell.length_a   1.000
_cell.length_b   1.000
_cell.length_c   1.000
_cell.angle_alpha   90.00
_cell.angle_beta   90.00
_cell.angle_gamma   90.00
#
_symmetry.space_group_name_H-M   'P 1'
#
loop_
_entity.id
_entity.type
_entity.pdbx_description
1 polymer ?
#
loop_
_entity_poly.entity_id
_entity_poly.type
_entity_poly.pdbx_seq_one_letter_code
_entity_poly.pdbx_strand_id
1 'polypeptide(L)'
;MNTQNPASTDTGPDENPQVLTTRDGIPLKVSLARALRREKLRALALIAPLLLFVLITFAAPIADMLFRSVENGIVSETLPKTVEVLATWDPESGEIPDQAAFTALYEDLKVAVEEKTHTRLGSRLNYEASGMSSLFRKTGRRIGRMEPAEATVERFIDIDKDWGTVETWAVLKRYSPTITPGYFLNAADMQLTAEGVEMKPENERIYLYLFWRTLFLSLTI
;
A
#
# COMPACT_ATOMS: atom_id res chain seq x y z
N MET A 1 -78.43 -44.39 30.99
CA MET A 1 -77.55 -45.45 31.43
C MET A 1 -76.32 -45.44 30.52
N ASN A 2 -75.32 -44.95 31.00
CA ASN A 2 -73.91 -45.18 30.90
C ASN A 2 -73.38 -45.82 29.59
N THR A 3 -72.64 -45.11 28.79
CA THR A 3 -71.54 -45.66 28.03
C THR A 3 -70.50 -44.57 27.80
N GLN A 4 -69.34 -44.83 28.37
CA GLN A 4 -68.13 -44.06 28.29
C GLN A 4 -67.52 -44.12 26.90
N ASN A 5 -67.02 -42.99 26.47
CA ASN A 5 -66.16 -42.81 25.34
C ASN A 5 -64.68 -42.84 25.84
N PRO A 6 -63.78 -43.64 25.28
CA PRO A 6 -62.38 -43.44 25.49
C PRO A 6 -61.74 -42.64 24.37
N ALA A 7 -60.92 -41.69 24.77
CA ALA A 7 -60.15 -40.78 23.98
C ALA A 7 -59.27 -41.49 22.94
N SER A 8 -59.32 -40.99 21.71
CA SER A 8 -58.35 -41.25 20.65
C SER A 8 -57.24 -40.21 20.78
N THR A 9 -56.07 -40.67 21.18
CA THR A 9 -54.82 -40.00 21.08
C THR A 9 -54.45 -39.86 19.60
N ASP A 10 -54.56 -38.66 19.10
CA ASP A 10 -54.02 -38.29 17.79
C ASP A 10 -52.50 -38.17 17.93
N THR A 11 -51.77 -39.17 17.49
CA THR A 11 -50.33 -39.16 17.27
C THR A 11 -50.10 -38.60 15.87
N GLY A 12 -49.79 -37.33 15.79
CA GLY A 12 -49.36 -36.68 14.56
C GLY A 12 -48.14 -37.38 13.96
N PRO A 13 -48.02 -37.44 12.64
CA PRO A 13 -46.88 -38.11 11.99
C PRO A 13 -45.61 -37.32 12.29
N ASP A 14 -44.61 -38.03 12.89
CA ASP A 14 -43.23 -37.60 12.97
C ASP A 14 -42.75 -37.26 11.54
N GLU A 15 -42.70 -35.99 11.21
CA GLU A 15 -41.97 -35.51 10.04
C GLU A 15 -40.46 -35.63 10.28
N ASN A 16 -39.98 -36.87 10.24
CA ASN A 16 -38.60 -37.15 10.04
C ASN A 16 -38.27 -36.75 8.58
N PRO A 17 -37.42 -35.72 8.32
CA PRO A 17 -37.10 -35.37 6.97
C PRO A 17 -36.40 -36.55 6.28
N GLN A 18 -37.16 -37.27 5.46
CA GLN A 18 -36.63 -38.37 4.68
C GLN A 18 -35.48 -37.89 3.82
N VAL A 19 -34.25 -38.20 4.25
CA VAL A 19 -33.05 -37.90 3.47
C VAL A 19 -33.16 -38.76 2.20
N LEU A 20 -33.57 -38.15 1.12
CA LEU A 20 -33.63 -38.79 -0.19
C LEU A 20 -32.26 -39.30 -0.55
N THR A 21 -32.11 -40.62 -0.62
CA THR A 21 -30.87 -41.30 -0.99
C THR A 21 -30.95 -41.84 -2.41
N THR A 22 -29.85 -41.82 -3.12
CA THR A 22 -29.69 -42.52 -4.41
C THR A 22 -29.72 -44.04 -4.20
N ARG A 23 -29.88 -44.80 -5.30
CA ARG A 23 -29.91 -46.28 -5.32
C ARG A 23 -28.69 -46.91 -4.63
N ASP A 24 -27.62 -46.18 -4.53
CA ASP A 24 -26.33 -46.57 -3.89
C ASP A 24 -26.20 -46.08 -2.43
N GLY A 25 -27.29 -45.64 -1.79
CA GLY A 25 -27.30 -45.22 -0.38
C GLY A 25 -26.66 -43.85 -0.08
N ILE A 26 -26.23 -43.10 -1.09
CA ILE A 26 -25.61 -41.80 -0.93
C ILE A 26 -26.69 -40.72 -0.84
N PRO A 27 -26.63 -39.75 0.10
CA PRO A 27 -27.58 -38.65 0.16
C PRO A 27 -27.65 -37.89 -1.17
N LEU A 28 -28.85 -37.70 -1.71
CA LEU A 28 -29.08 -37.07 -3.02
C LEU A 28 -28.40 -35.69 -3.15
N LYS A 29 -28.35 -34.94 -2.06
CA LYS A 29 -27.66 -33.62 -2.01
C LYS A 29 -26.15 -33.76 -2.29
N VAL A 30 -25.50 -34.82 -1.82
CA VAL A 30 -24.05 -35.02 -2.01
C VAL A 30 -23.76 -35.49 -3.45
N SER A 31 -24.56 -36.41 -3.99
CA SER A 31 -24.41 -36.87 -5.38
C SER A 31 -24.69 -35.75 -6.38
N LEU A 32 -25.72 -34.91 -6.15
CA LEU A 32 -26.05 -33.76 -6.96
C LEU A 32 -24.94 -32.67 -6.89
N ALA A 33 -24.44 -32.37 -5.69
CA ALA A 33 -23.33 -31.43 -5.52
C ALA A 33 -22.05 -31.89 -6.24
N ARG A 34 -21.78 -33.19 -6.24
CA ARG A 34 -20.63 -33.78 -6.95
C ARG A 34 -20.80 -33.72 -8.48
N ALA A 35 -22.00 -34.02 -8.97
CA ALA A 35 -22.32 -33.91 -10.39
C ALA A 35 -22.21 -32.45 -10.87
N LEU A 36 -22.80 -31.52 -10.16
CA LEU A 36 -22.73 -30.08 -10.46
C LEU A 36 -21.29 -29.53 -10.41
N ARG A 37 -20.47 -29.98 -9.46
CA ARG A 37 -19.04 -29.62 -9.43
C ARG A 37 -18.29 -30.12 -10.66
N ARG A 38 -18.57 -31.32 -11.11
CA ARG A 38 -17.94 -31.93 -12.29
C ARG A 38 -18.34 -31.20 -13.58
N GLU A 39 -19.60 -30.82 -13.71
CA GLU A 39 -20.08 -29.99 -14.82
C GLU A 39 -19.46 -28.59 -14.83
N LYS A 40 -19.44 -27.93 -13.66
CA LYS A 40 -18.77 -26.61 -13.51
C LYS A 40 -17.29 -26.68 -13.84
N LEU A 41 -16.58 -27.73 -13.40
CA LEU A 41 -15.17 -27.90 -13.74
C LEU A 41 -14.94 -28.16 -15.23
N ARG A 42 -15.83 -28.91 -15.90
CA ARG A 42 -15.75 -29.12 -17.35
C ARG A 42 -16.01 -27.83 -18.11
N ALA A 43 -17.04 -27.07 -17.72
CA ALA A 43 -17.33 -25.77 -18.30
C ALA A 43 -16.16 -24.78 -18.08
N LEU A 44 -15.59 -24.76 -16.86
CA LEU A 44 -14.42 -23.96 -16.56
C LEU A 44 -13.21 -24.36 -17.40
N ALA A 45 -12.96 -25.67 -17.58
CA ALA A 45 -11.85 -26.18 -18.39
C ALA A 45 -11.96 -25.77 -19.86
N LEU A 46 -13.18 -25.67 -20.42
CA LEU A 46 -13.41 -25.17 -21.78
C LEU A 46 -13.13 -23.67 -21.91
N ILE A 47 -13.43 -22.89 -20.87
CA ILE A 47 -13.22 -21.44 -20.84
C ILE A 47 -11.81 -21.09 -20.37
N ALA A 48 -11.15 -22.02 -19.64
CA ALA A 48 -9.85 -21.79 -19.00
C ALA A 48 -8.76 -21.25 -19.94
N PRO A 49 -8.59 -21.72 -21.19
CA PRO A 49 -7.57 -21.18 -22.07
C PRO A 49 -7.76 -19.70 -22.37
N LEU A 50 -8.99 -19.30 -22.66
CA LEU A 50 -9.34 -17.89 -22.92
C LEU A 50 -9.22 -17.05 -21.65
N LEU A 51 -9.75 -17.56 -20.52
CA LEU A 51 -9.66 -16.90 -19.22
C LEU A 51 -8.21 -16.71 -18.79
N LEU A 52 -7.38 -17.74 -18.94
CA LEU A 52 -5.96 -17.68 -18.61
C LEU A 52 -5.23 -16.65 -19.49
N PHE A 53 -5.53 -16.63 -20.79
CA PHE A 53 -5.00 -15.62 -21.70
C PHE A 53 -5.32 -14.21 -21.24
N VAL A 54 -6.59 -13.94 -20.91
CA VAL A 54 -7.02 -12.61 -20.39
C VAL A 54 -6.34 -12.28 -19.06
N LEU A 55 -6.24 -13.23 -18.14
CA LEU A 55 -5.58 -13.03 -16.85
C LEU A 55 -4.10 -12.69 -17.02
N ILE A 56 -3.37 -13.42 -17.87
CA ILE A 56 -1.94 -13.18 -18.09
C ILE A 56 -1.72 -11.88 -18.86
N THR A 57 -2.53 -11.60 -19.90
CA THR A 57 -2.30 -10.46 -20.78
C THR A 57 -2.77 -9.14 -20.20
N PHE A 58 -3.83 -9.14 -19.38
CA PHE A 58 -4.43 -7.91 -18.84
C PHE A 58 -4.34 -7.83 -17.32
N ALA A 59 -4.80 -8.87 -16.60
CA ALA A 59 -4.88 -8.79 -15.15
C ALA A 59 -3.50 -8.81 -14.48
N ALA A 60 -2.55 -9.61 -14.98
CA ALA A 60 -1.21 -9.67 -14.41
C ALA A 60 -0.44 -8.34 -14.55
N PRO A 61 -0.39 -7.66 -15.72
CA PRO A 61 0.24 -6.35 -15.84
C PRO A 61 -0.43 -5.28 -14.98
N ILE A 62 -1.77 -5.30 -14.87
CA ILE A 62 -2.50 -4.37 -14.00
C ILE A 62 -2.13 -4.62 -12.53
N ALA A 63 -2.10 -5.87 -12.10
CA ALA A 63 -1.67 -6.24 -10.75
C ALA A 63 -0.23 -5.81 -10.47
N ASP A 64 0.71 -6.05 -11.41
CA ASP A 64 2.11 -5.61 -11.28
C ASP A 64 2.21 -4.08 -11.14
N MET A 65 1.47 -3.31 -11.94
CA MET A 65 1.41 -1.85 -11.80
C MET A 65 0.85 -1.41 -10.44
N LEU A 66 -0.17 -2.09 -9.93
CA LEU A 66 -0.74 -1.81 -8.61
C LEU A 66 0.25 -2.13 -7.49
N PHE A 67 0.98 -3.24 -7.59
CA PHE A 67 2.03 -3.59 -6.61
C PHE A 67 3.16 -2.57 -6.64
N ARG A 68 3.64 -2.17 -7.81
CA ARG A 68 4.68 -1.12 -7.96
C ARG A 68 4.23 0.23 -7.41
N SER A 69 2.94 0.52 -7.40
CA SER A 69 2.42 1.77 -6.86
C SER A 69 2.42 1.84 -5.32
N VAL A 70 2.56 0.71 -4.62
CA VAL A 70 2.76 0.67 -3.15
C VAL A 70 4.23 0.50 -2.76
N GLU A 71 5.07 0.09 -3.71
CA GLU A 71 6.50 -0.10 -3.50
C GLU A 71 7.22 1.25 -3.52
N ASN A 72 7.89 1.60 -2.42
CA ASN A 72 8.60 2.86 -2.25
C ASN A 72 9.96 2.61 -1.58
N GLY A 73 10.77 1.78 -2.22
CA GLY A 73 12.11 1.46 -1.72
C GLY A 73 13.13 2.59 -1.84
N ILE A 74 12.79 3.70 -2.52
CA ILE A 74 13.79 4.71 -2.92
C ILE A 74 14.53 5.33 -1.73
N VAL A 75 13.87 5.54 -0.58
CA VAL A 75 14.51 6.09 0.62
C VAL A 75 15.42 5.05 1.25
N SER A 76 14.91 3.85 1.51
CA SER A 76 15.66 2.76 2.13
C SER A 76 16.78 2.22 1.25
N GLU A 77 16.63 2.26 -0.06
CA GLU A 77 17.69 1.87 -1.01
C GLU A 77 18.78 2.93 -1.16
N THR A 78 18.41 4.22 -1.10
CA THR A 78 19.35 5.32 -1.29
C THR A 78 20.02 5.74 0.02
N LEU A 79 19.32 5.62 1.15
CA LEU A 79 19.76 6.05 2.47
C LEU A 79 19.65 4.92 3.53
N PRO A 80 20.21 3.74 3.30
CA PRO A 80 20.01 2.58 4.18
C PRO A 80 20.48 2.81 5.62
N LYS A 81 21.65 3.41 5.84
CA LYS A 81 22.20 3.69 7.18
C LYS A 81 21.41 4.78 7.89
N THR A 82 21.00 5.81 7.14
CA THR A 82 20.16 6.89 7.68
C THR A 82 18.83 6.34 8.16
N VAL A 83 18.20 5.46 7.39
CA VAL A 83 16.91 4.81 7.75
C VAL A 83 17.07 3.98 9.02
N GLU A 84 18.17 3.24 9.18
CA GLU A 84 18.45 2.44 10.37
C GLU A 84 18.54 3.32 11.62
N VAL A 85 19.27 4.43 11.57
CA VAL A 85 19.38 5.37 12.69
C VAL A 85 18.04 6.05 12.97
N LEU A 86 17.31 6.47 11.94
CA LEU A 86 16.00 7.11 12.10
C LEU A 86 14.92 6.16 12.64
N ALA A 87 15.10 4.85 12.60
CA ALA A 87 14.15 3.90 13.16
C ALA A 87 13.90 4.15 14.66
N THR A 88 14.95 4.53 15.41
CA THR A 88 14.90 4.81 16.86
C THR A 88 14.59 6.25 17.21
N TRP A 89 14.70 7.18 16.27
CA TRP A 89 14.41 8.60 16.50
C TRP A 89 12.90 8.86 16.51
N ASP A 90 12.44 9.72 17.42
CA ASP A 90 11.03 10.08 17.55
C ASP A 90 10.77 11.50 17.02
N PRO A 91 9.99 11.66 15.94
CA PRO A 91 9.60 12.98 15.44
C PRO A 91 8.78 13.83 16.41
N GLU A 92 8.03 13.20 17.32
CA GLU A 92 7.19 13.89 18.31
C GLU A 92 8.02 14.54 19.43
N SER A 93 9.30 14.17 19.56
CA SER A 93 10.22 14.84 20.50
C SER A 93 10.40 16.32 20.23
N GLY A 94 10.13 16.78 19.00
CA GLY A 94 10.36 18.15 18.56
C GLY A 94 11.83 18.52 18.35
N GLU A 95 12.74 17.55 18.51
CA GLU A 95 14.18 17.72 18.31
C GLU A 95 14.64 17.02 17.03
N ILE A 96 15.62 17.63 16.34
CA ILE A 96 16.24 16.97 15.19
C ILE A 96 17.05 15.75 15.65
N PRO A 97 17.30 14.77 14.76
CA PRO A 97 18.14 13.61 15.09
C PRO A 97 19.55 14.04 15.54
N ASP A 98 20.19 13.16 16.27
CA ASP A 98 21.55 13.37 16.76
C ASP A 98 22.62 13.32 15.66
N GLN A 99 23.88 13.57 16.04
CA GLN A 99 25.03 13.55 15.14
C GLN A 99 25.18 12.22 14.36
N ALA A 100 24.72 11.10 14.93
CA ALA A 100 24.81 9.79 14.28
C ALA A 100 23.98 9.75 12.99
N ALA A 101 22.80 10.39 12.97
CA ALA A 101 21.97 10.47 11.79
C ALA A 101 22.61 11.30 10.67
N PHE A 102 23.29 12.39 11.00
CA PHE A 102 24.01 13.22 10.02
C PHE A 102 25.24 12.50 9.46
N THR A 103 25.94 11.73 10.29
CA THR A 103 27.06 10.90 9.84
C THR A 103 26.57 9.80 8.89
N ALA A 104 25.49 9.11 9.25
CA ALA A 104 24.85 8.10 8.39
C ALA A 104 24.37 8.71 7.06
N LEU A 105 23.74 9.88 7.13
CA LEU A 105 23.28 10.62 5.95
C LEU A 105 24.44 11.00 5.03
N TYR A 106 25.57 11.44 5.59
CA TYR A 106 26.77 11.73 4.82
C TYR A 106 27.27 10.50 4.06
N GLU A 107 27.40 9.37 4.76
CA GLU A 107 27.91 8.12 4.18
C GLU A 107 27.00 7.63 3.05
N ASP A 108 25.69 7.64 3.26
CA ASP A 108 24.71 7.25 2.25
C ASP A 108 24.71 8.22 1.06
N LEU A 109 24.73 9.52 1.32
CA LEU A 109 24.74 10.52 0.25
C LEU A 109 26.05 10.52 -0.55
N LYS A 110 27.16 10.12 0.04
CA LYS A 110 28.44 9.97 -0.68
C LYS A 110 28.28 8.96 -1.81
N VAL A 111 27.71 7.79 -1.51
CA VAL A 111 27.41 6.73 -2.48
C VAL A 111 26.33 7.21 -3.47
N ALA A 112 25.26 7.80 -2.96
CA ALA A 112 24.15 8.27 -3.79
C ALA A 112 24.56 9.38 -4.78
N VAL A 113 25.57 10.18 -4.47
CA VAL A 113 26.12 11.19 -5.40
C VAL A 113 26.93 10.52 -6.50
N GLU A 114 27.75 9.52 -6.20
CA GLU A 114 28.51 8.76 -7.17
C GLU A 114 27.57 8.02 -8.15
N GLU A 115 26.50 7.42 -7.64
CA GLU A 115 25.49 6.72 -8.42
C GLU A 115 24.43 7.66 -9.06
N LYS A 116 24.44 8.95 -8.71
CA LYS A 116 23.45 9.96 -9.15
C LYS A 116 22.01 9.67 -8.69
N THR A 117 21.81 8.85 -7.68
CA THR A 117 20.51 8.47 -7.14
C THR A 117 19.92 9.54 -6.22
N HIS A 118 20.74 10.39 -5.57
CA HIS A 118 20.33 11.47 -4.68
C HIS A 118 19.33 12.47 -5.31
N THR A 119 19.47 12.76 -6.61
CA THR A 119 18.54 13.67 -7.29
C THR A 119 17.18 13.01 -7.54
N ARG A 120 17.17 11.71 -7.82
CA ARG A 120 15.96 10.92 -7.98
C ARG A 120 15.20 10.81 -6.66
N LEU A 121 15.92 10.57 -5.55
CA LEU A 121 15.36 10.58 -4.20
C LEU A 121 14.73 11.94 -3.87
N GLY A 122 15.47 13.03 -4.05
CA GLY A 122 14.96 14.39 -3.82
C GLY A 122 13.72 14.71 -4.66
N SER A 123 13.70 14.31 -5.93
CA SER A 123 12.53 14.50 -6.79
C SER A 123 11.33 13.69 -6.31
N ARG A 124 11.53 12.45 -5.84
CA ARG A 124 10.45 11.63 -5.30
C ARG A 124 9.87 12.23 -4.03
N LEU A 125 10.71 12.62 -3.09
CA LEU A 125 10.27 13.23 -1.83
C LEU A 125 9.61 14.59 -2.03
N ASN A 126 9.94 15.30 -3.11
CA ASN A 126 9.34 16.59 -3.42
C ASN A 126 7.84 16.52 -3.78
N TYR A 127 7.32 15.35 -4.12
CA TYR A 127 5.87 15.13 -4.27
C TYR A 127 5.15 15.13 -2.91
N GLU A 128 5.87 14.81 -1.85
CA GLU A 128 5.32 14.71 -0.49
C GLU A 128 5.60 15.98 0.33
N ALA A 129 6.78 16.56 0.15
CA ALA A 129 7.19 17.78 0.84
C ALA A 129 7.93 18.68 -0.14
N SER A 130 7.38 19.89 -0.35
CA SER A 130 7.98 20.88 -1.24
C SER A 130 9.37 21.30 -0.74
N GLY A 131 10.31 21.48 -1.68
CA GLY A 131 11.68 21.87 -1.36
C GLY A 131 12.69 20.71 -1.30
N MET A 132 12.25 19.46 -1.11
CA MET A 132 13.13 18.29 -1.00
C MET A 132 14.04 18.11 -2.22
N SER A 133 13.55 18.38 -3.42
CA SER A 133 14.37 18.30 -4.64
C SER A 133 15.53 19.29 -4.62
N SER A 134 15.32 20.52 -4.14
CA SER A 134 16.37 21.52 -4.04
C SER A 134 17.36 21.19 -2.93
N LEU A 135 16.87 20.70 -1.79
CA LEU A 135 17.65 20.28 -0.63
C LEU A 135 18.68 19.21 -1.02
N PHE A 136 18.20 18.09 -1.58
CA PHE A 136 19.07 16.99 -2.00
C PHE A 136 20.06 17.40 -3.11
N ARG A 137 19.66 18.26 -4.02
CA ARG A 137 20.53 18.75 -5.08
C ARG A 137 21.63 19.68 -4.55
N LYS A 138 21.32 20.57 -3.59
CA LYS A 138 22.31 21.44 -2.94
C LYS A 138 23.28 20.60 -2.10
N THR A 139 22.75 19.69 -1.30
CA THR A 139 23.54 18.82 -0.42
C THR A 139 24.46 17.92 -1.26
N GLY A 140 23.96 17.29 -2.30
CA GLY A 140 24.75 16.43 -3.18
C GLY A 140 25.95 17.13 -3.81
N ARG A 141 25.82 18.42 -4.21
CA ARG A 141 26.95 19.21 -4.73
C ARG A 141 28.04 19.47 -3.69
N ARG A 142 27.68 19.53 -2.40
CA ARG A 142 28.64 19.77 -1.31
C ARG A 142 29.26 18.48 -0.81
N ILE A 143 28.47 17.42 -0.67
CA ILE A 143 28.91 16.10 -0.20
C ILE A 143 30.07 15.54 -1.06
N GLY A 144 30.03 15.74 -2.37
CA GLY A 144 31.08 15.26 -3.26
C GLY A 144 32.48 15.79 -2.92
N ARG A 145 32.59 16.92 -2.20
CA ARG A 145 33.85 17.58 -1.81
C ARG A 145 34.07 17.60 -0.30
N MET A 146 33.15 17.08 0.48
CA MET A 146 33.15 17.09 1.93
C MET A 146 34.00 15.93 2.46
N GLU A 147 34.81 16.18 3.47
CA GLU A 147 35.52 15.13 4.19
C GLU A 147 34.66 14.55 5.31
N PRO A 148 34.89 13.27 5.71
CA PRO A 148 34.06 12.63 6.75
C PRO A 148 34.02 13.39 8.09
N ALA A 149 35.11 14.03 8.46
CA ALA A 149 35.21 14.83 9.71
C ALA A 149 34.35 16.11 9.66
N GLU A 150 33.94 16.56 8.49
CA GLU A 150 33.09 17.74 8.29
C GLU A 150 31.61 17.41 8.36
N ALA A 151 31.21 16.13 8.48
CA ALA A 151 29.84 15.68 8.49
C ALA A 151 29.15 15.96 9.85
N THR A 152 29.10 17.24 10.24
CA THR A 152 28.48 17.70 11.48
C THR A 152 27.08 18.29 11.23
N VAL A 153 26.29 18.35 12.29
CA VAL A 153 24.95 18.98 12.27
C VAL A 153 25.01 20.40 11.71
N GLU A 154 25.94 21.22 12.24
CA GLU A 154 26.13 22.61 11.83
C GLU A 154 26.47 22.72 10.36
N ARG A 155 27.31 21.80 9.86
CA ARG A 155 27.73 21.81 8.45
C ARG A 155 26.58 21.51 7.50
N PHE A 156 25.69 20.59 7.87
CA PHE A 156 24.50 20.32 7.07
C PHE A 156 23.52 21.50 7.09
N ILE A 157 23.32 22.14 8.24
CA ILE A 157 22.49 23.35 8.38
C ILE A 157 23.06 24.51 7.56
N ASP A 158 24.39 24.67 7.49
CA ASP A 158 25.07 25.64 6.64
C ASP A 158 24.85 25.40 5.14
N ILE A 159 24.71 24.12 4.73
CA ILE A 159 24.39 23.79 3.34
C ILE A 159 22.97 24.19 3.01
N ASP A 160 22.04 23.81 3.89
CA ASP A 160 20.63 24.20 3.80
C ASP A 160 19.99 24.13 5.19
N LYS A 161 19.35 25.23 5.60
CA LYS A 161 18.66 25.37 6.89
C LYS A 161 17.59 24.28 7.13
N ASP A 162 17.05 23.71 6.06
CA ASP A 162 15.98 22.72 6.14
C ASP A 162 16.50 21.41 6.81
N TRP A 163 17.82 21.15 6.84
CA TRP A 163 18.40 20.06 7.64
C TRP A 163 18.30 20.28 9.16
N GLY A 164 18.07 21.50 9.59
CA GLY A 164 17.79 21.86 10.99
C GLY A 164 16.32 21.78 11.38
N THR A 165 15.44 21.29 10.52
CA THR A 165 14.01 21.19 10.79
C THR A 165 13.60 19.74 11.05
N VAL A 166 12.73 19.54 12.02
CA VAL A 166 12.17 18.21 12.36
C VAL A 166 11.37 17.65 11.18
N GLU A 167 10.68 18.53 10.44
CA GLU A 167 9.85 18.15 9.30
C GLU A 167 10.63 17.42 8.22
N THR A 168 11.83 17.87 7.90
CA THR A 168 12.70 17.22 6.90
C THR A 168 13.00 15.77 7.29
N TRP A 169 13.40 15.55 8.54
CA TRP A 169 13.71 14.22 9.06
C TRP A 169 12.46 13.36 9.22
N ALA A 170 11.34 13.96 9.62
CA ALA A 170 10.05 13.26 9.73
C ALA A 170 9.58 12.76 8.35
N VAL A 171 9.79 13.54 7.29
CA VAL A 171 9.51 13.10 5.91
C VAL A 171 10.39 11.91 5.55
N LEU A 172 11.71 11.97 5.81
CA LEU A 172 12.61 10.84 5.55
C LEU A 172 12.17 9.58 6.30
N LYS A 173 11.87 9.69 7.59
CA LYS A 173 11.39 8.57 8.41
C LYS A 173 10.05 8.02 7.89
N ARG A 174 9.10 8.88 7.57
CA ARG A 174 7.75 8.50 7.11
C ARG A 174 7.78 7.71 5.80
N TYR A 175 8.67 8.08 4.89
CA TYR A 175 8.81 7.46 3.58
C TYR A 175 9.96 6.44 3.49
N SER A 176 10.57 6.09 4.62
CA SER A 176 11.59 5.03 4.71
C SER A 176 11.03 3.60 4.54
N PRO A 177 9.77 3.25 4.95
CA PRO A 177 9.25 1.92 4.71
C PRO A 177 9.16 1.59 3.22
N THR A 178 9.53 0.36 2.88
CA THR A 178 9.51 -0.14 1.49
C THR A 178 8.10 -0.20 0.89
N ILE A 179 7.08 -0.35 1.74
CA ILE A 179 5.67 -0.38 1.34
C ILE A 179 4.99 0.86 1.92
N THR A 180 4.39 1.67 1.05
CA THR A 180 3.65 2.87 1.44
C THR A 180 2.36 3.01 0.64
N PRO A 181 1.24 3.37 1.28
CA PRO A 181 0.01 3.70 0.57
C PRO A 181 0.05 5.09 -0.11
N GLY A 182 1.17 5.83 -0.03
CA GLY A 182 1.28 7.23 -0.42
C GLY A 182 0.76 7.54 -1.83
N TYR A 183 1.06 6.70 -2.82
CA TYR A 183 0.55 6.90 -4.19
C TYR A 183 -0.97 6.73 -4.30
N PHE A 184 -1.55 5.74 -3.60
CA PHE A 184 -2.99 5.56 -3.57
C PHE A 184 -3.69 6.71 -2.85
N LEU A 185 -3.13 7.14 -1.72
CA LEU A 185 -3.63 8.29 -0.98
C LEU A 185 -3.58 9.54 -1.85
N ASN A 186 -2.46 9.77 -2.54
CA ASN A 186 -2.30 10.91 -3.44
C ASN A 186 -3.32 10.88 -4.59
N ALA A 187 -3.55 9.70 -5.20
CA ALA A 187 -4.55 9.53 -6.25
C ALA A 187 -6.00 9.75 -5.77
N ALA A 188 -6.24 9.62 -4.46
CA ALA A 188 -7.51 9.90 -3.79
C ALA A 188 -7.57 11.32 -3.17
N ASP A 189 -6.66 12.22 -3.55
CA ASP A 189 -6.49 13.56 -2.96
C ASP A 189 -6.30 13.51 -1.43
N MET A 190 -5.65 12.45 -0.94
CA MET A 190 -5.29 12.24 0.47
C MET A 190 -3.78 12.32 0.67
N GLN A 191 -3.36 12.54 1.90
CA GLN A 191 -1.95 12.55 2.32
C GLN A 191 -1.79 11.82 3.65
N LEU A 192 -0.58 11.33 3.90
CA LEU A 192 -0.20 10.73 5.17
C LEU A 192 0.43 11.81 6.04
N THR A 193 -0.22 12.15 7.15
CA THR A 193 0.29 13.09 8.16
C THR A 193 0.79 12.34 9.40
N ALA A 194 1.29 13.06 10.41
CA ALA A 194 1.67 12.46 11.70
C ALA A 194 0.46 11.87 12.42
N GLU A 195 -0.70 12.51 12.27
CA GLU A 195 -1.98 12.13 12.90
C GLU A 195 -2.70 11.02 12.13
N GLY A 196 -2.24 10.67 10.92
CA GLY A 196 -2.84 9.61 10.11
C GLY A 196 -3.10 10.02 8.65
N VAL A 197 -4.15 9.44 8.08
CA VAL A 197 -4.56 9.73 6.70
C VAL A 197 -5.54 10.89 6.68
N GLU A 198 -5.18 11.98 6.00
CA GLU A 198 -5.99 13.18 5.88
C GLU A 198 -6.22 13.56 4.42
N MET A 199 -7.28 14.32 4.16
CA MET A 199 -7.50 14.92 2.84
C MET A 199 -6.52 16.07 2.62
N LYS A 200 -5.99 16.18 1.40
CA LYS A 200 -5.16 17.32 1.01
C LYS A 200 -5.94 18.64 1.12
N PRO A 201 -5.25 19.78 1.28
CA PRO A 201 -5.86 21.11 1.20
C PRO A 201 -6.63 21.29 -0.10
N GLU A 202 -7.70 22.10 -0.11
CA GLU A 202 -8.58 22.26 -1.27
C GLU A 202 -7.85 22.68 -2.56
N ASN A 203 -6.82 23.49 -2.44
CA ASN A 203 -6.00 23.96 -3.55
C ASN A 203 -5.15 22.85 -4.21
N GLU A 204 -5.02 21.68 -3.57
CA GLU A 204 -4.26 20.53 -4.06
C GLU A 204 -5.15 19.33 -4.46
N ARG A 205 -6.48 19.43 -4.26
CA ARG A 205 -7.46 18.37 -4.59
C ARG A 205 -7.88 18.48 -6.05
N ILE A 206 -7.20 17.79 -6.93
CA ILE A 206 -7.49 17.82 -8.36
C ILE A 206 -7.84 16.44 -8.95
N TYR A 207 -7.35 15.35 -8.34
CA TYR A 207 -7.46 14.01 -8.94
C TYR A 207 -8.88 13.44 -8.91
N LEU A 208 -9.56 13.50 -7.78
CA LEU A 208 -10.96 13.03 -7.68
C LEU A 208 -11.90 13.85 -8.57
N TYR A 209 -11.69 15.16 -8.63
CA TYR A 209 -12.47 16.02 -9.51
C TYR A 209 -12.30 15.64 -10.99
N LEU A 210 -11.04 15.49 -11.44
CA LEU A 210 -10.74 15.09 -12.81
C LEU A 210 -11.26 13.68 -13.12
N PHE A 211 -11.14 12.75 -12.18
CA PHE A 211 -11.66 11.38 -12.32
C PHE A 211 -13.18 11.39 -12.56
N TRP A 212 -13.94 12.05 -11.70
CA TRP A 212 -15.39 12.13 -11.84
C TRP A 212 -15.81 12.85 -13.12
N ARG A 213 -15.12 13.91 -13.47
CA ARG A 213 -15.38 14.64 -14.72
C ARG A 213 -15.16 13.77 -15.94
N THR A 214 -14.07 13.05 -16.02
CA THR A 214 -13.77 12.16 -17.15
C THR A 214 -14.72 10.98 -17.21
N LEU A 215 -15.06 10.40 -16.07
CA LEU A 215 -16.04 9.31 -15.98
C LEU A 215 -17.41 9.77 -16.49
N PHE A 216 -17.89 10.92 -16.02
CA PHE A 216 -19.17 11.48 -16.45
C PHE A 216 -19.20 11.79 -17.95
N LEU A 217 -18.14 12.41 -18.47
CA LEU A 217 -18.04 12.68 -19.91
C LEU A 217 -18.01 11.40 -20.74
N SER A 218 -17.30 10.37 -20.28
CA SER A 218 -17.24 9.08 -20.96
C SER A 218 -18.57 8.31 -20.96
N LEU A 219 -19.43 8.53 -19.95
CA LEU A 219 -20.75 7.92 -19.87
C LEU A 219 -21.82 8.66 -20.69
N THR A 220 -21.58 9.94 -21.01
CA THR A 220 -22.54 10.79 -21.73
C THR A 220 -22.28 10.86 -23.25
N ILE A 221 -21.15 10.37 -23.72
CA ILE A 221 -20.79 10.24 -25.14
C ILE A 221 -20.97 8.80 -25.61
#